data_e36e031a45ace055db421d980ab645e0
#
_entry.id   e36e031a45ace055db421d980ab645e0
#
_cell.length_a   1.000
_cell.length_b   1.000
_cell.length_c   1.000
_cell.angle_alpha   90.00
_cell.angle_beta   90.00
_cell.angle_gamma   90.00
#
_symmetry.space_group_name_H-M   'P 1'
#
loop_
_entity.id
_entity.type
_entity.pdbx_description
1 polymer ?
#
loop_
_entity_poly.entity_id
_entity_poly.type
_entity_poly.pdbx_seq_one_letter_code
_entity_poly.pdbx_strand_id
1 'polypeptide(L)'
;MVALNLTAVGAIAAVGSASWDYGSSSFHFQDEGWFDPDTKFGGADKLGHAYSAYALASVYNTIYRKWGYSDEEAVLGGALSSWSQMTLIEVGDGFSAEHGFSWEDEAMDTIGVGMAYLRHRFPAIKEVVDFRLEWYPSPAFRHGDRSDPFTDYSGQKYLLALKPDGVLRTNSPLLKSVEIHLGYYSRGYGEDRRYFSNENRYMYFGVGLNVTYLLEQLTGHRAGGLFDYVQVPGTYISSSSKLD
;
A
#
# COMPACT_ATOMS: atom_id res chain seq x y z
N MET A 1 -2.30 -10.93 20.95
CA MET A 1 -3.15 -10.30 19.91
C MET A 1 -4.08 -9.24 20.48
N VAL A 2 -5.00 -9.57 21.42
CA VAL A 2 -6.06 -8.64 21.91
C VAL A 2 -5.52 -7.30 22.38
N ALA A 3 -4.54 -7.27 23.28
CA ALA A 3 -3.99 -6.00 23.81
C ALA A 3 -3.44 -5.08 22.70
N LEU A 4 -2.74 -5.62 21.69
CA LEU A 4 -2.21 -4.82 20.58
C LEU A 4 -3.34 -4.23 19.74
N ASN A 5 -4.39 -5.01 19.45
CA ASN A 5 -5.54 -4.52 18.70
C ASN A 5 -6.30 -3.43 19.48
N LEU A 6 -6.51 -3.60 20.79
CA LEU A 6 -7.14 -2.57 21.62
C LEU A 6 -6.32 -1.28 21.66
N THR A 7 -4.99 -1.39 21.72
CA THR A 7 -4.10 -0.21 21.65
C THR A 7 -4.22 0.49 20.29
N ALA A 8 -4.24 -0.27 19.19
CA ALA A 8 -4.40 0.29 17.85
C ALA A 8 -5.77 0.96 17.66
N VAL A 9 -6.84 0.33 18.13
CA VAL A 9 -8.20 0.93 18.12
C VAL A 9 -8.23 2.24 18.90
N GLY A 10 -7.60 2.27 20.09
CA GLY A 10 -7.50 3.50 20.89
C GLY A 10 -6.69 4.59 20.17
N ALA A 11 -5.60 4.21 19.49
CA ALA A 11 -4.80 5.15 18.70
C ALA A 11 -5.57 5.70 17.49
N ILE A 12 -6.28 4.85 16.74
CA ILE A 12 -7.13 5.28 15.62
C ILE A 12 -8.20 6.26 16.09
N ALA A 13 -8.90 5.94 17.17
CA ALA A 13 -9.94 6.82 17.72
C ALA A 13 -9.37 8.17 18.17
N ALA A 14 -8.19 8.17 18.82
CA ALA A 14 -7.53 9.39 19.28
C ALA A 14 -7.04 10.26 18.10
N VAL A 15 -6.37 9.66 17.11
CA VAL A 15 -5.90 10.35 15.90
C VAL A 15 -7.08 10.83 15.07
N GLY A 16 -8.10 9.99 14.86
CA GLY A 16 -9.28 10.32 14.09
C GLY A 16 -10.03 11.53 14.68
N SER A 17 -10.18 11.57 16.02
CA SER A 17 -10.83 12.71 16.70
C SER A 17 -9.96 13.99 16.68
N ALA A 18 -8.62 13.84 16.61
CA ALA A 18 -7.70 14.99 16.64
C ALA A 18 -7.38 15.54 15.24
N SER A 19 -7.42 14.69 14.18
CA SER A 19 -6.86 15.03 12.87
C SER A 19 -7.77 14.72 11.69
N TRP A 20 -8.81 13.88 11.86
CA TRP A 20 -9.69 13.43 10.77
C TRP A 20 -11.16 13.83 10.99
N ASP A 21 -11.40 14.73 11.94
CA ASP A 21 -12.70 15.32 12.22
C ASP A 21 -13.80 14.30 12.62
N TYR A 22 -13.40 13.18 13.25
CA TYR A 22 -14.34 12.15 13.69
C TYR A 22 -15.33 12.68 14.72
N GLY A 23 -16.63 12.40 14.50
CA GLY A 23 -17.73 12.83 15.35
C GLY A 23 -18.27 14.23 15.01
N SER A 24 -17.80 14.86 13.93
CA SER A 24 -18.28 16.17 13.48
C SER A 24 -19.60 16.09 12.71
N SER A 25 -19.98 14.92 12.20
CA SER A 25 -21.24 14.71 11.49
C SER A 25 -21.97 13.44 11.96
N SER A 26 -23.24 13.30 11.55
CA SER A 26 -23.93 12.00 11.58
C SER A 26 -23.35 11.07 10.53
N PHE A 27 -23.42 9.75 10.79
CA PHE A 27 -22.91 8.75 9.83
C PHE A 27 -23.53 8.93 8.45
N HIS A 28 -22.66 8.95 7.44
CA HIS A 28 -23.07 9.02 6.04
C HIS A 28 -22.10 8.24 5.13
N PHE A 29 -22.61 7.83 3.98
CA PHE A 29 -21.81 7.21 2.91
C PHE A 29 -21.34 8.28 1.94
N GLN A 30 -20.15 8.07 1.37
CA GLN A 30 -19.62 8.86 0.28
C GLN A 30 -19.23 7.94 -0.87
N ASP A 31 -19.74 8.24 -2.05
CA ASP A 31 -19.27 7.61 -3.30
C ASP A 31 -18.03 8.39 -3.76
N GLU A 32 -16.87 7.76 -3.65
CA GLU A 32 -15.60 8.37 -4.07
C GLU A 32 -15.18 7.96 -5.48
N GLY A 33 -15.89 6.99 -6.06
CA GLY A 33 -15.56 6.38 -7.34
C GLY A 33 -14.32 5.49 -7.27
N TRP A 34 -13.94 4.91 -8.40
CA TRP A 34 -12.83 3.96 -8.46
C TRP A 34 -11.55 4.60 -9.03
N PHE A 35 -11.33 4.43 -10.33
CA PHE A 35 -10.12 4.88 -11.02
C PHE A 35 -10.47 5.90 -12.12
N ASP A 36 -11.53 6.66 -11.95
CA ASP A 36 -11.97 7.65 -12.92
C ASP A 36 -11.16 8.96 -12.80
N PRO A 37 -11.02 9.73 -13.89
CA PRO A 37 -10.27 11.00 -13.88
C PRO A 37 -10.86 12.03 -12.93
N ASP A 38 -12.17 11.98 -12.70
CA ASP A 38 -12.91 12.97 -11.90
C ASP A 38 -12.90 12.65 -10.40
N THR A 39 -12.27 11.53 -9.98
CA THR A 39 -12.13 11.19 -8.56
C THR A 39 -11.12 12.09 -7.87
N LYS A 40 -11.20 12.21 -6.54
CA LYS A 40 -10.38 13.14 -5.73
C LYS A 40 -8.87 12.98 -5.96
N PHE A 41 -8.41 11.73 -6.21
CA PHE A 41 -7.00 11.39 -6.39
C PHE A 41 -6.71 10.52 -7.62
N GLY A 42 -7.67 10.43 -8.56
CA GLY A 42 -7.51 9.59 -9.75
C GLY A 42 -7.39 8.10 -9.43
N GLY A 43 -7.95 7.65 -8.32
CA GLY A 43 -7.88 6.25 -7.85
C GLY A 43 -6.57 5.83 -7.19
N ALA A 44 -5.60 6.75 -7.00
CA ALA A 44 -4.37 6.41 -6.29
C ALA A 44 -4.61 6.13 -4.80
N ASP A 45 -5.59 6.78 -4.19
CA ASP A 45 -6.09 6.52 -2.85
C ASP A 45 -6.58 5.07 -2.67
N LYS A 46 -7.29 4.53 -3.64
CA LYS A 46 -7.78 3.14 -3.65
C LYS A 46 -6.63 2.14 -3.55
N LEU A 47 -5.54 2.38 -4.29
CA LEU A 47 -4.32 1.58 -4.16
C LEU A 47 -3.58 1.87 -2.85
N GLY A 48 -3.70 3.08 -2.30
CA GLY A 48 -3.22 3.44 -0.98
C GLY A 48 -3.87 2.62 0.12
N HIS A 49 -5.19 2.49 0.10
CA HIS A 49 -5.97 1.63 0.99
C HIS A 49 -5.52 0.17 0.88
N ALA A 50 -5.52 -0.40 -0.33
CA ALA A 50 -5.05 -1.77 -0.55
C ALA A 50 -3.62 -1.99 -0.04
N TYR A 51 -2.70 -1.06 -0.32
CA TYR A 51 -1.32 -1.17 0.12
C TYR A 51 -1.19 -1.06 1.64
N SER A 52 -1.88 -0.11 2.26
CA SER A 52 -1.86 0.08 3.72
C SER A 52 -2.38 -1.15 4.44
N ALA A 53 -3.51 -1.69 4.00
CA ALA A 53 -4.09 -2.92 4.53
C ALA A 53 -3.16 -4.13 4.35
N TYR A 54 -2.54 -4.28 3.16
CA TYR A 54 -1.55 -5.31 2.86
C TYR A 54 -0.31 -5.23 3.76
N ALA A 55 0.27 -4.02 3.89
CA ALA A 55 1.46 -3.80 4.69
C ALA A 55 1.17 -4.02 6.19
N LEU A 56 0.06 -3.48 6.68
CA LEU A 56 -0.35 -3.61 8.07
C LEU A 56 -0.60 -5.08 8.46
N ALA A 57 -1.30 -5.87 7.62
CA ALA A 57 -1.50 -7.30 7.84
C ALA A 57 -0.17 -8.05 7.92
N SER A 58 0.81 -7.67 7.09
CA SER A 58 2.15 -8.27 7.07
C SER A 58 2.97 -7.91 8.32
N VAL A 59 2.82 -6.68 8.83
CA VAL A 59 3.42 -6.25 10.10
C VAL A 59 2.84 -7.06 11.26
N TYR A 60 1.51 -7.18 11.36
CA TYR A 60 0.87 -7.98 12.39
C TYR A 60 1.27 -9.45 12.34
N ASN A 61 1.29 -10.06 11.16
CA ASN A 61 1.78 -11.42 10.98
C ASN A 61 3.20 -11.58 11.53
N THR A 62 4.09 -10.64 11.23
CA THR A 62 5.48 -10.67 11.72
C THR A 62 5.55 -10.55 13.25
N ILE A 63 4.75 -9.65 13.85
CA ILE A 63 4.68 -9.46 15.29
C ILE A 63 4.16 -10.73 15.97
N TYR A 64 3.07 -11.31 15.47
CA TYR A 64 2.45 -12.48 16.07
C TYR A 64 3.36 -13.71 16.00
N ARG A 65 4.09 -13.91 14.88
CA ARG A 65 5.14 -14.95 14.81
C ARG A 65 6.24 -14.74 15.84
N LYS A 66 6.70 -13.51 16.03
CA LYS A 66 7.71 -13.19 17.07
C LYS A 66 7.18 -13.41 18.48
N TRP A 67 5.88 -13.35 18.70
CA TRP A 67 5.24 -13.65 19.99
C TRP A 67 4.94 -15.15 20.20
N GLY A 68 5.36 -16.01 19.26
CA GLY A 68 5.27 -17.47 19.37
C GLY A 68 3.93 -18.05 18.94
N TYR A 69 3.09 -17.30 18.25
CA TYR A 69 1.91 -17.87 17.59
C TYR A 69 2.33 -18.74 16.41
N SER A 70 1.57 -19.79 16.14
CA SER A 70 1.78 -20.64 14.97
C SER A 70 1.66 -19.84 13.67
N ASP A 71 2.22 -20.36 12.57
CA ASP A 71 2.15 -19.72 11.27
C ASP A 71 0.72 -19.43 10.83
N GLU A 72 -0.19 -20.37 11.06
CA GLU A 72 -1.61 -20.22 10.69
C GLU A 72 -2.30 -19.15 11.54
N GLU A 73 -2.10 -19.16 12.85
CA GLU A 73 -2.66 -18.15 13.76
C GLU A 73 -2.11 -16.74 13.46
N ALA A 74 -0.81 -16.64 13.16
CA ALA A 74 -0.17 -15.36 12.85
C ALA A 74 -0.67 -14.78 11.53
N VAL A 75 -0.84 -15.60 10.49
CA VAL A 75 -1.35 -15.18 9.19
C VAL A 75 -2.81 -14.74 9.29
N LEU A 76 -3.68 -15.56 9.87
CA LEU A 76 -5.09 -15.23 10.04
C LEU A 76 -5.29 -14.05 10.99
N GLY A 77 -4.59 -14.08 12.14
CA GLY A 77 -4.64 -13.00 13.13
C GLY A 77 -4.16 -11.67 12.55
N GLY A 78 -3.09 -11.67 11.74
CA GLY A 78 -2.59 -10.48 11.06
C GLY A 78 -3.58 -9.91 10.05
N ALA A 79 -4.20 -10.78 9.25
CA ALA A 79 -5.23 -10.40 8.29
C ALA A 79 -6.45 -9.79 8.97
N LEU A 80 -7.00 -10.45 10.00
CA LEU A 80 -8.17 -9.96 10.73
C LEU A 80 -7.88 -8.67 11.50
N SER A 81 -6.68 -8.52 12.09
CA SER A 81 -6.28 -7.31 12.80
C SER A 81 -6.22 -6.11 11.85
N SER A 82 -5.59 -6.28 10.69
CA SER A 82 -5.50 -5.23 9.68
C SER A 82 -6.88 -4.86 9.14
N TRP A 83 -7.66 -5.85 8.71
CA TRP A 83 -9.00 -5.61 8.18
C TRP A 83 -9.89 -4.86 9.17
N SER A 84 -9.92 -5.30 10.43
CA SER A 84 -10.73 -4.65 11.48
C SER A 84 -10.32 -3.20 11.72
N GLN A 85 -9.03 -2.87 11.59
CA GLN A 85 -8.54 -1.51 11.80
C GLN A 85 -8.82 -0.61 10.60
N MET A 86 -8.65 -1.12 9.38
CA MET A 86 -8.99 -0.37 8.18
C MET A 86 -10.51 -0.10 8.12
N THR A 87 -11.34 -1.12 8.37
CA THR A 87 -12.80 -0.93 8.51
C THR A 87 -13.15 0.09 9.61
N LEU A 88 -12.42 0.09 10.73
CA LEU A 88 -12.66 1.08 11.80
C LEU A 88 -12.33 2.51 11.36
N ILE A 89 -11.31 2.70 10.53
CA ILE A 89 -10.98 4.00 9.91
C ILE A 89 -12.14 4.43 9.02
N GLU A 90 -12.60 3.56 8.12
CA GLU A 90 -13.74 3.84 7.24
C GLU A 90 -15.02 4.18 8.01
N VAL A 91 -15.30 3.43 9.10
CA VAL A 91 -16.44 3.74 9.98
C VAL A 91 -16.26 5.11 10.65
N GLY A 92 -15.05 5.46 11.05
CA GLY A 92 -14.71 6.77 11.62
C GLY A 92 -14.93 7.89 10.58
N ASP A 93 -14.49 7.68 9.35
CA ASP A 93 -14.68 8.61 8.24
C ASP A 93 -16.17 8.81 7.93
N GLY A 94 -17.00 7.77 8.09
CA GLY A 94 -18.45 7.88 8.04
C GLY A 94 -19.05 8.89 9.03
N PHE A 95 -18.36 9.20 10.12
CA PHE A 95 -18.77 10.23 11.12
C PHE A 95 -18.01 11.57 10.95
N SER A 96 -17.22 11.76 9.90
CA SER A 96 -16.48 12.98 9.60
C SER A 96 -17.26 13.85 8.60
N ALA A 97 -17.31 15.17 8.82
CA ALA A 97 -17.92 16.10 7.88
C ALA A 97 -17.09 16.28 6.59
N GLU A 98 -15.77 15.97 6.64
CA GLU A 98 -14.83 16.10 5.53
C GLU A 98 -14.71 14.84 4.68
N HIS A 99 -15.13 13.71 5.26
CA HIS A 99 -15.05 12.38 4.66
C HIS A 99 -16.44 11.75 4.56
N GLY A 100 -16.53 10.48 4.55
CA GLY A 100 -17.71 9.65 4.54
C GLY A 100 -17.27 8.20 4.47
N PHE A 101 -18.12 7.25 4.80
CA PHE A 101 -17.80 5.83 4.61
C PHE A 101 -17.77 5.51 3.11
N SER A 102 -16.65 5.02 2.60
CA SER A 102 -16.46 4.64 1.21
C SER A 102 -16.47 3.12 1.04
N TRP A 103 -17.40 2.60 0.26
CA TRP A 103 -17.41 1.17 -0.09
C TRP A 103 -16.23 0.78 -0.99
N GLU A 104 -15.75 1.69 -1.79
CA GLU A 104 -14.61 1.53 -2.67
C GLU A 104 -13.34 1.30 -1.85
N ASP A 105 -13.16 2.08 -0.76
CA ASP A 105 -12.01 1.95 0.13
C ASP A 105 -12.08 0.67 0.95
N GLU A 106 -13.24 0.33 1.52
CA GLU A 106 -13.44 -0.93 2.23
C GLU A 106 -13.18 -2.16 1.34
N ALA A 107 -13.59 -2.09 0.06
CA ALA A 107 -13.30 -3.16 -0.89
C ALA A 107 -11.79 -3.27 -1.17
N MET A 108 -11.09 -2.15 -1.32
CA MET A 108 -9.65 -2.13 -1.55
C MET A 108 -8.86 -2.57 -0.31
N ASP A 109 -9.31 -2.22 0.89
CA ASP A 109 -8.77 -2.73 2.15
C ASP A 109 -8.89 -4.25 2.23
N THR A 110 -10.07 -4.78 1.90
CA THR A 110 -10.31 -6.24 1.83
C THR A 110 -9.40 -6.92 0.80
N ILE A 111 -9.20 -6.32 -0.37
CA ILE A 111 -8.27 -6.82 -1.40
C ILE A 111 -6.83 -6.83 -0.86
N GLY A 112 -6.39 -5.75 -0.23
CA GLY A 112 -5.05 -5.65 0.33
C GLY A 112 -4.77 -6.70 1.41
N VAL A 113 -5.70 -6.86 2.35
CA VAL A 113 -5.64 -7.92 3.37
C VAL A 113 -5.63 -9.31 2.74
N GLY A 114 -6.47 -9.54 1.73
CA GLY A 114 -6.50 -10.80 0.98
C GLY A 114 -5.16 -11.11 0.31
N MET A 115 -4.53 -10.12 -0.31
CA MET A 115 -3.19 -10.26 -0.89
C MET A 115 -2.14 -10.63 0.17
N ALA A 116 -2.15 -9.97 1.34
CA ALA A 116 -1.24 -10.30 2.45
C ALA A 116 -1.47 -11.73 2.96
N TYR A 117 -2.74 -12.10 3.20
CA TYR A 117 -3.10 -13.44 3.62
C TYR A 117 -2.59 -14.50 2.64
N LEU A 118 -2.88 -14.37 1.36
CA LEU A 118 -2.45 -15.31 0.33
C LEU A 118 -0.92 -15.42 0.25
N ARG A 119 -0.22 -14.29 0.29
CA ARG A 119 1.24 -14.24 0.24
C ARG A 119 1.90 -14.95 1.44
N HIS A 120 1.35 -14.76 2.64
CA HIS A 120 1.89 -15.38 3.85
C HIS A 120 1.45 -16.84 4.04
N ARG A 121 0.27 -17.19 3.56
CA ARG A 121 -0.28 -18.55 3.63
C ARG A 121 0.34 -19.48 2.59
N PHE A 122 0.68 -18.94 1.42
CA PHE A 122 1.22 -19.69 0.29
C PHE A 122 2.58 -19.12 -0.13
N PRO A 123 3.70 -19.64 0.40
CA PRO A 123 5.05 -19.12 0.10
C PRO A 123 5.38 -19.03 -1.39
N ALA A 124 4.78 -19.89 -2.23
CA ALA A 124 4.96 -19.86 -3.67
C ALA A 124 4.52 -18.52 -4.29
N ILE A 125 3.54 -17.81 -3.70
CA ILE A 125 3.12 -16.48 -4.18
C ILE A 125 4.22 -15.45 -3.93
N LYS A 126 4.86 -15.52 -2.76
CA LYS A 126 5.99 -14.65 -2.42
C LYS A 126 7.17 -14.81 -3.38
N GLU A 127 7.37 -15.99 -3.93
CA GLU A 127 8.43 -16.25 -4.91
C GLU A 127 8.11 -15.65 -6.29
N VAL A 128 6.85 -15.28 -6.55
CA VAL A 128 6.35 -14.84 -7.86
C VAL A 128 6.12 -13.34 -7.91
N VAL A 129 5.53 -12.76 -6.85
CA VAL A 129 5.06 -11.36 -6.89
C VAL A 129 5.15 -10.68 -5.55
N ASP A 130 5.54 -9.40 -5.58
CA ASP A 130 5.42 -8.46 -4.48
C ASP A 130 4.46 -7.32 -4.86
N PHE A 131 3.73 -6.81 -3.88
CA PHE A 131 3.00 -5.56 -4.00
C PHE A 131 3.79 -4.49 -3.26
N ARG A 132 4.25 -3.44 -3.98
CA ARG A 132 5.17 -2.44 -3.46
C ARG A 132 4.66 -1.03 -3.64
N LEU A 133 5.10 -0.17 -2.73
CA LEU A 133 4.97 1.28 -2.82
C LEU A 133 6.34 1.91 -3.11
N GLU A 134 6.41 2.75 -4.13
CA GLU A 134 7.47 3.75 -4.30
C GLU A 134 6.92 5.09 -3.84
N TRP A 135 7.62 5.77 -2.95
CA TRP A 135 7.30 7.13 -2.55
C TRP A 135 8.47 8.06 -2.80
N TYR A 136 8.18 9.15 -3.49
CA TYR A 136 9.06 10.28 -3.66
C TYR A 136 8.23 11.55 -3.40
N PRO A 137 8.58 12.38 -2.39
CA PRO A 137 7.78 13.50 -1.96
C PRO A 137 7.26 14.35 -3.12
N SER A 138 5.95 14.56 -3.18
CA SER A 138 5.32 15.39 -4.21
C SER A 138 5.77 16.86 -4.10
N PRO A 139 5.50 17.71 -5.10
CA PRO A 139 5.71 19.15 -4.97
C PRO A 139 4.97 19.75 -3.77
N ALA A 140 3.69 19.42 -3.55
CA ALA A 140 2.94 19.91 -2.39
C ALA A 140 3.59 19.51 -1.06
N PHE A 141 4.06 18.27 -0.95
CA PHE A 141 4.78 17.81 0.25
C PHE A 141 6.09 18.56 0.45
N ARG A 142 6.89 18.75 -0.61
CA ARG A 142 8.18 19.46 -0.54
C ARG A 142 8.05 20.95 -0.23
N HIS A 143 6.92 21.57 -0.57
CA HIS A 143 6.65 22.98 -0.28
C HIS A 143 5.90 23.20 1.03
N GLY A 144 5.52 22.12 1.74
CA GLY A 144 4.85 22.19 3.02
C GLY A 144 3.34 22.42 2.96
N ASP A 145 2.75 22.29 1.78
CA ASP A 145 1.29 22.35 1.60
C ASP A 145 0.62 21.05 2.08
N ARG A 146 1.39 19.97 2.14
CA ARG A 146 1.01 18.68 2.69
C ARG A 146 2.09 18.20 3.66
N SER A 147 1.68 17.64 4.79
CA SER A 147 2.60 17.12 5.81
C SER A 147 2.50 15.62 6.04
N ASP A 148 1.43 14.99 5.57
CA ASP A 148 1.18 13.57 5.73
C ASP A 148 1.68 12.76 4.53
N PRO A 149 2.71 11.91 4.70
CA PRO A 149 3.24 11.09 3.61
C PRO A 149 2.29 9.96 3.19
N PHE A 150 1.35 9.54 4.05
CA PHE A 150 0.40 8.46 3.73
C PHE A 150 -0.66 8.92 2.73
N THR A 151 -1.01 10.19 2.73
CA THR A 151 -1.97 10.79 1.80
C THR A 151 -1.32 11.57 0.67
N ASP A 152 0.01 11.51 0.54
CA ASP A 152 0.78 12.16 -0.55
C ASP A 152 0.67 11.35 -1.86
N TYR A 153 -0.55 11.14 -2.34
CA TYR A 153 -0.83 10.27 -3.50
C TYR A 153 -0.11 10.70 -4.77
N SER A 154 0.07 12.02 -4.98
CA SER A 154 0.89 12.50 -6.11
C SER A 154 2.39 12.22 -5.96
N GLY A 155 2.86 11.82 -4.79
CA GLY A 155 4.23 11.36 -4.54
C GLY A 155 4.39 9.84 -4.67
N GLN A 156 3.28 9.10 -4.72
CA GLN A 156 3.26 7.64 -4.63
C GLN A 156 3.13 6.98 -6.00
N LYS A 157 3.70 5.77 -6.11
CA LYS A 157 3.46 4.81 -7.19
C LYS A 157 3.26 3.42 -6.58
N TYR A 158 2.26 2.73 -7.04
CA TYR A 158 1.93 1.37 -6.60
C TYR A 158 2.26 0.39 -7.71
N LEU A 159 2.88 -0.73 -7.36
CA LEU A 159 3.31 -1.69 -8.37
C LEU A 159 3.25 -3.14 -7.90
N LEU A 160 3.02 -4.01 -8.86
CA LEU A 160 3.30 -5.42 -8.77
C LEU A 160 4.69 -5.67 -9.36
N ALA A 161 5.60 -6.20 -8.54
CA ALA A 161 6.93 -6.62 -8.97
C ALA A 161 6.91 -8.14 -9.19
N LEU A 162 6.88 -8.56 -10.44
CA LEU A 162 6.90 -9.96 -10.85
C LEU A 162 8.34 -10.45 -10.90
N LYS A 163 8.61 -11.62 -10.32
CA LYS A 163 9.91 -12.28 -10.25
C LYS A 163 10.00 -13.39 -11.29
N PRO A 164 10.73 -13.22 -12.41
CA PRO A 164 10.76 -14.20 -13.49
C PRO A 164 11.27 -15.58 -13.05
N ASP A 165 12.22 -15.64 -12.11
CA ASP A 165 12.73 -16.89 -11.58
C ASP A 165 11.64 -17.71 -10.89
N GLY A 166 10.80 -17.06 -10.07
CA GLY A 166 9.67 -17.71 -9.39
C GLY A 166 8.58 -18.17 -10.35
N VAL A 167 8.27 -17.36 -11.36
CA VAL A 167 7.28 -17.70 -12.42
C VAL A 167 7.73 -18.91 -13.22
N LEU A 168 8.99 -18.91 -13.67
CA LEU A 168 9.57 -19.96 -14.51
C LEU A 168 10.11 -21.14 -13.71
N ARG A 169 10.11 -21.03 -12.37
CA ARG A 169 10.64 -22.05 -11.44
C ARG A 169 12.07 -22.48 -11.78
N THR A 170 12.90 -21.50 -12.11
CA THR A 170 14.31 -21.70 -12.39
C THR A 170 15.16 -21.38 -11.16
N ASN A 171 16.45 -21.67 -11.20
CA ASN A 171 17.42 -21.21 -10.20
C ASN A 171 18.48 -20.31 -10.84
N SER A 172 18.08 -19.56 -11.88
CA SER A 172 18.98 -18.67 -12.61
C SER A 172 19.32 -17.43 -11.78
N PRO A 173 20.58 -17.18 -11.41
CA PRO A 173 20.97 -15.95 -10.71
C PRO A 173 20.57 -14.67 -11.47
N LEU A 174 20.64 -14.71 -12.81
CA LEU A 174 20.22 -13.60 -13.65
C LEU A 174 18.73 -13.32 -13.51
N LEU A 175 17.86 -14.34 -13.57
CA LEU A 175 16.41 -14.17 -13.44
C LEU A 175 16.01 -13.79 -12.02
N LYS A 176 16.78 -14.17 -11.00
CA LYS A 176 16.60 -13.73 -9.62
C LYS A 176 16.97 -12.26 -9.41
N SER A 177 17.91 -11.73 -10.20
CA SER A 177 18.39 -10.35 -10.06
C SER A 177 17.51 -9.30 -10.74
N VAL A 178 16.56 -9.72 -11.60
CA VAL A 178 15.68 -8.83 -12.34
C VAL A 178 14.22 -9.03 -11.97
N GLU A 179 13.41 -7.99 -12.17
CA GLU A 179 11.98 -8.00 -11.93
C GLU A 179 11.24 -7.28 -13.06
N ILE A 180 10.01 -7.67 -13.29
CA ILE A 180 9.09 -7.00 -14.21
C ILE A 180 8.09 -6.21 -13.35
N HIS A 181 7.96 -4.92 -13.62
CA HIS A 181 7.06 -4.04 -12.89
C HIS A 181 5.83 -3.71 -13.72
N LEU A 182 4.67 -3.82 -13.11
CA LEU A 182 3.40 -3.28 -13.60
C LEU A 182 2.85 -2.37 -12.52
N GLY A 183 2.65 -1.10 -12.80
CA GLY A 183 2.26 -0.16 -11.77
C GLY A 183 1.32 0.93 -12.25
N TYR A 184 0.78 1.64 -11.26
CA TYR A 184 -0.14 2.74 -11.41
C TYR A 184 0.28 3.93 -10.53
N TYR A 185 0.06 5.14 -11.05
CA TYR A 185 0.21 6.37 -10.28
C TYR A 185 -0.62 7.51 -10.88
N SER A 186 -0.96 8.48 -10.04
CA SER A 186 -1.58 9.74 -10.46
C SER A 186 -0.68 10.92 -10.15
N ARG A 187 -0.87 12.04 -10.83
CA ARG A 187 -0.14 13.30 -10.59
C ARG A 187 -1.06 14.49 -10.76
N GLY A 188 -0.83 15.53 -9.96
CA GLY A 188 -1.55 16.79 -10.09
C GLY A 188 -2.91 16.81 -9.41
N TYR A 189 -3.24 15.83 -8.59
CA TYR A 189 -4.47 15.77 -7.81
C TYR A 189 -4.30 16.42 -6.43
N GLY A 190 -5.42 16.80 -5.82
CA GLY A 190 -5.43 17.41 -4.50
C GLY A 190 -4.67 18.74 -4.46
N GLU A 191 -3.83 18.94 -3.45
CA GLU A 191 -3.00 20.15 -3.28
C GLU A 191 -1.95 20.30 -4.38
N ASP A 192 -1.60 19.21 -5.07
CA ASP A 192 -0.66 19.24 -6.18
C ASP A 192 -1.21 19.89 -7.46
N ARG A 193 -2.50 20.18 -7.56
CA ARG A 193 -3.12 20.91 -8.68
C ARG A 193 -2.40 22.23 -9.03
N ARG A 194 -1.83 22.90 -8.02
CA ARG A 194 -1.08 24.17 -8.23
C ARG A 194 0.30 23.98 -8.86
N TYR A 195 0.83 22.75 -8.85
CA TYR A 195 2.18 22.44 -9.34
C TYR A 195 2.19 21.70 -10.68
N PHE A 196 1.05 21.21 -11.12
CA PHE A 196 0.88 20.50 -12.39
C PHE A 196 -0.13 21.22 -13.28
N SER A 197 0.09 21.20 -14.58
CA SER A 197 -0.82 21.81 -15.55
C SER A 197 -2.16 21.07 -15.67
N ASN A 198 -2.16 19.77 -15.41
CA ASN A 198 -3.32 18.89 -15.50
C ASN A 198 -3.23 17.76 -14.47
N GLU A 199 -4.38 17.25 -14.09
CA GLU A 199 -4.49 15.96 -13.41
C GLU A 199 -4.29 14.85 -14.42
N ASN A 200 -3.46 13.88 -14.08
CA ASN A 200 -3.11 12.79 -14.98
C ASN A 200 -2.96 11.47 -14.24
N ARG A 201 -3.42 10.41 -14.88
CA ARG A 201 -3.28 9.03 -14.42
C ARG A 201 -2.38 8.26 -15.37
N TYR A 202 -1.60 7.34 -14.82
CA TYR A 202 -0.62 6.60 -15.59
C TYR A 202 -0.61 5.13 -15.20
N MET A 203 -0.57 4.28 -16.22
CA MET A 203 -0.06 2.93 -16.08
C MET A 203 1.41 2.92 -16.50
N TYR A 204 2.25 2.15 -15.82
CA TYR A 204 3.61 1.96 -16.26
C TYR A 204 4.01 0.48 -16.26
N PHE A 205 4.90 0.15 -17.21
CA PHE A 205 5.57 -1.12 -17.31
C PHE A 205 7.08 -0.88 -17.19
N GLY A 206 7.77 -1.70 -16.41
CA GLY A 206 9.20 -1.53 -16.22
C GLY A 206 9.94 -2.84 -16.04
N VAL A 207 11.26 -2.74 -16.16
CA VAL A 207 12.20 -3.81 -15.79
C VAL A 207 13.11 -3.24 -14.72
N GLY A 208 13.18 -3.90 -13.57
CA GLY A 208 13.91 -3.46 -12.41
C GLY A 208 14.89 -4.50 -11.88
N LEU A 209 15.63 -4.08 -10.89
CA LEU A 209 16.54 -4.92 -10.12
C LEU A 209 15.84 -5.47 -8.87
N ASN A 210 15.99 -6.75 -8.61
CA ASN A 210 15.57 -7.35 -7.34
C ASN A 210 16.57 -6.96 -6.23
N VAL A 211 16.30 -5.82 -5.59
CA VAL A 211 17.17 -5.24 -4.56
C VAL A 211 17.33 -6.20 -3.38
N THR A 212 16.27 -6.90 -2.97
CA THR A 212 16.32 -7.89 -1.89
C THR A 212 17.35 -8.97 -2.22
N TYR A 213 17.26 -9.59 -3.40
CA TYR A 213 18.18 -10.64 -3.82
C TYR A 213 19.62 -10.14 -3.93
N LEU A 214 19.83 -8.97 -4.55
CA LEU A 214 21.16 -8.41 -4.72
C LEU A 214 21.85 -8.09 -3.40
N LEU A 215 21.11 -7.54 -2.43
CA LEU A 215 21.64 -7.28 -1.09
C LEU A 215 21.96 -8.58 -0.34
N GLU A 216 21.12 -9.60 -0.48
CA GLU A 216 21.42 -10.92 0.11
C GLU A 216 22.72 -11.52 -0.46
N GLN A 217 22.95 -11.38 -1.77
CA GLN A 217 24.22 -11.84 -2.40
C GLN A 217 25.43 -11.05 -1.92
N LEU A 218 25.29 -9.75 -1.72
CA LEU A 218 26.40 -8.88 -1.31
C LEU A 218 26.75 -9.00 0.18
N THR A 219 25.75 -9.16 1.03
CA THR A 219 25.94 -9.11 2.48
C THR A 219 25.96 -10.48 3.15
N GLY A 220 25.52 -11.53 2.46
CA GLY A 220 25.31 -12.86 3.02
C GLY A 220 24.16 -12.93 4.04
N HIS A 221 23.41 -11.85 4.22
CA HIS A 221 22.28 -11.75 5.16
C HIS A 221 21.00 -11.43 4.41
N ARG A 222 19.90 -12.06 4.82
CA ARG A 222 18.58 -11.67 4.30
C ARG A 222 18.27 -10.23 4.69
N ALA A 223 18.02 -9.38 3.72
CA ALA A 223 17.70 -7.95 3.89
C ALA A 223 16.29 -7.73 4.45
N GLY A 224 15.89 -8.50 5.45
CA GLY A 224 14.70 -8.32 6.29
C GLY A 224 13.34 -8.15 5.58
N GLY A 225 13.25 -8.34 4.27
CA GLY A 225 11.98 -8.25 3.52
C GLY A 225 11.42 -6.83 3.36
N LEU A 226 12.13 -5.77 3.75
CA LEU A 226 11.66 -4.39 3.56
C LEU A 226 11.42 -4.06 2.08
N PHE A 227 12.35 -4.46 1.21
CA PHE A 227 12.26 -4.22 -0.23
C PHE A 227 11.26 -5.13 -0.97
N ASP A 228 10.64 -6.06 -0.25
CA ASP A 228 9.45 -6.79 -0.75
C ASP A 228 8.18 -5.90 -0.70
N TYR A 229 8.23 -4.79 0.07
CA TYR A 229 7.12 -3.84 0.25
C TYR A 229 7.44 -2.45 -0.31
N VAL A 230 8.70 -2.05 -0.29
CA VAL A 230 9.14 -0.71 -0.70
C VAL A 230 9.98 -0.81 -1.97
N GLN A 231 9.59 -0.04 -2.98
CA GLN A 231 10.36 0.09 -4.21
C GLN A 231 11.37 1.22 -4.07
N VAL A 232 12.64 0.91 -4.33
CA VAL A 232 13.71 1.91 -4.33
C VAL A 232 13.66 2.71 -5.62
N PRO A 233 13.52 4.05 -5.59
CA PRO A 233 13.56 4.87 -6.79
C PRO A 233 14.88 4.71 -7.55
N GLY A 234 14.81 4.72 -8.87
CA GLY A 234 16.01 4.64 -9.74
C GLY A 234 16.60 3.24 -9.92
N THR A 235 15.97 2.19 -9.38
CA THR A 235 16.42 0.79 -9.55
C THR A 235 15.73 0.07 -10.72
N TYR A 236 15.03 0.80 -11.56
CA TYR A 236 14.31 0.26 -12.73
C TYR A 236 14.27 1.25 -13.89
N ILE A 237 14.03 0.71 -15.07
CA ILE A 237 13.72 1.47 -16.29
C ILE A 237 12.27 1.20 -16.64
N SER A 238 11.49 2.25 -16.92
CA SER A 238 10.07 2.10 -17.23
C SER A 238 9.61 2.98 -18.37
N SER A 239 8.53 2.57 -18.99
CA SER A 239 7.72 3.36 -19.91
C SER A 239 6.34 3.57 -19.29
N SER A 240 5.82 4.78 -19.35
CA SER A 240 4.50 5.13 -18.81
C SER A 240 3.55 5.50 -19.93
N SER A 241 2.33 5.00 -19.86
CA SER A 241 1.22 5.37 -20.72
C SER A 241 0.24 6.23 -19.93
N LYS A 242 -0.05 7.42 -20.42
CA LYS A 242 -1.09 8.28 -19.88
C LYS A 242 -2.45 7.67 -20.21
N LEU A 243 -3.38 7.70 -19.25
CA LEU A 243 -4.72 7.13 -19.39
C LEU A 243 -5.75 8.18 -19.81
N ASP A 244 -5.44 9.47 -19.65
CA ASP A 244 -6.31 10.63 -19.95
C ASP A 244 -5.70 11.54 -21.01
#